data_9a28fbba2c735c15da44c2a487031982
#
_entry.id   9a28fbba2c735c15da44c2a487031982
#
_cell.length_a   1.000
_cell.length_b   1.000
_cell.length_c   1.000
_cell.angle_alpha   90.00
_cell.angle_beta   90.00
_cell.angle_gamma   90.00
#
_symmetry.space_group_name_H-M   'P 1'
#
loop_
_entity.id
_entity.type
_entity.pdbx_description
1 polymer ?
#
loop_
_entity_poly.entity_id
_entity_poly.type
_entity_poly.pdbx_seq_one_letter_code
_entity_poly.pdbx_strand_id
1 'polypeptide(L)'
;SQMQRLDEFVARRHKLQKRYDLLLSESHIIKPYQDKNSHSALHLYPIQINLDRTRKSRQQIFDKLRQGNIGVNVHYIPIHNQPYFAQFGFKLGDFPNSEDYYNKTISIPLFSMMSISQQDSIINNVNKMFD
;
A
#
# COMPACT_ATOMS: atom_id res chain seq x y z
N SER A 1 -8.81 27.33 -6.25
CA SER A 1 -7.67 26.63 -5.61
C SER A 1 -8.01 25.14 -5.42
N GLN A 2 -7.03 24.29 -5.14
CA GLN A 2 -7.28 22.85 -4.90
C GLN A 2 -8.20 22.62 -3.69
N MET A 3 -8.15 23.49 -2.68
CA MET A 3 -9.01 23.43 -1.49
C MET A 3 -10.51 23.51 -1.82
N GLN A 4 -10.90 24.24 -2.85
CA GLN A 4 -12.30 24.32 -3.28
C GLN A 4 -12.83 22.99 -3.86
N ARG A 5 -11.94 22.08 -4.26
CA ARG A 5 -12.26 20.78 -4.81
C ARG A 5 -11.93 19.62 -3.87
N LEU A 6 -11.60 19.90 -2.61
CA LEU A 6 -11.14 18.90 -1.65
C LEU A 6 -12.17 17.78 -1.49
N ASP A 7 -13.43 18.11 -1.28
CA ASP A 7 -14.50 17.13 -1.07
C ASP A 7 -14.71 16.23 -2.29
N GLU A 8 -14.62 16.80 -3.50
CA GLU A 8 -14.66 16.04 -4.75
C GLU A 8 -13.50 15.03 -4.82
N PHE A 9 -12.28 15.45 -4.48
CA PHE A 9 -11.10 14.60 -4.50
C PHE A 9 -11.19 13.47 -3.46
N VAL A 10 -11.66 13.77 -2.26
CA VAL A 10 -11.85 12.77 -1.20
C VAL A 10 -12.94 11.78 -1.61
N ALA A 11 -14.09 12.24 -2.07
CA ALA A 11 -15.18 11.38 -2.54
C ALA A 11 -14.72 10.45 -3.68
N ARG A 12 -13.90 10.95 -4.62
CA ARG A 12 -13.34 10.14 -5.70
C ARG A 12 -12.39 9.06 -5.18
N ARG A 13 -11.50 9.39 -4.23
CA ARG A 13 -10.60 8.40 -3.61
C ARG A 13 -11.38 7.31 -2.87
N HIS A 14 -12.46 7.65 -2.17
CA HIS A 14 -13.34 6.67 -1.53
C HIS A 14 -13.98 5.70 -2.53
N LYS A 15 -14.42 6.18 -3.71
CA LYS A 15 -14.93 5.31 -4.77
C LYS A 15 -13.87 4.33 -5.27
N LEU A 16 -12.66 4.81 -5.49
CA LEU A 16 -11.53 3.98 -5.93
C LEU A 16 -11.10 2.98 -4.85
N GLN A 17 -11.06 3.41 -3.57
CA GLN A 17 -10.77 2.54 -2.43
C GLN A 17 -11.76 1.38 -2.33
N LYS A 18 -13.06 1.65 -2.37
CA LYS A 18 -14.10 0.61 -2.36
C LYS A 18 -13.90 -0.41 -3.47
N ARG A 19 -13.48 0.04 -4.64
CA ARG A 19 -13.21 -0.83 -5.78
C ARG A 19 -11.98 -1.70 -5.57
N TYR A 20 -10.90 -1.18 -4.97
CA TYR A 20 -9.75 -1.99 -4.53
C TYR A 20 -10.17 -3.02 -3.49
N ASP A 21 -10.98 -2.63 -2.51
CA ASP A 21 -11.45 -3.55 -1.44
C ASP A 21 -12.27 -4.72 -2.00
N LEU A 22 -12.99 -4.52 -3.10
CA LEU A 22 -13.78 -5.57 -3.75
C LEU A 22 -12.95 -6.49 -4.65
N LEU A 23 -11.95 -5.97 -5.35
CA LEU A 23 -11.33 -6.66 -6.48
C LEU A 23 -9.92 -7.20 -6.20
N LEU A 24 -9.27 -6.77 -5.11
CA LEU A 24 -7.99 -7.32 -4.70
C LEU A 24 -8.18 -8.65 -3.96
N SER A 25 -7.30 -9.60 -4.24
CA SER A 25 -7.31 -10.96 -3.66
C SER A 25 -7.24 -10.95 -2.14
N GLU A 26 -8.30 -11.41 -1.46
CA GLU A 26 -8.36 -11.46 0.01
C GLU A 26 -7.46 -12.56 0.61
N SER A 27 -7.12 -13.58 -0.15
CA SER A 27 -6.26 -14.67 0.33
C SER A 27 -4.79 -14.27 0.46
N HIS A 28 -4.34 -13.30 -0.36
CA HIS A 28 -2.93 -12.91 -0.45
C HIS A 28 -2.65 -11.48 0.00
N ILE A 29 -3.70 -10.67 0.17
CA ILE A 29 -3.59 -9.24 0.45
C ILE A 29 -4.41 -8.88 1.68
N ILE A 30 -3.77 -8.27 2.66
CA ILE A 30 -4.43 -7.62 3.80
C ILE A 30 -4.63 -6.16 3.41
N LYS A 31 -5.89 -5.75 3.32
CA LYS A 31 -6.30 -4.39 2.94
C LYS A 31 -6.13 -3.43 4.12
N PRO A 32 -5.92 -2.12 3.86
CA PRO A 32 -5.80 -1.15 4.94
C PRO A 32 -7.10 -1.04 5.74
N TYR A 33 -7.00 -1.20 7.04
CA TYR A 33 -8.16 -1.02 7.95
C TYR A 33 -8.65 0.42 7.91
N GLN A 34 -9.98 0.59 7.84
CA GLN A 34 -10.65 1.87 7.98
C GLN A 34 -11.60 1.81 9.17
N ASP A 35 -11.38 2.67 10.17
CA ASP A 35 -12.27 2.78 11.32
C ASP A 35 -13.62 3.37 10.91
N LYS A 36 -14.73 2.80 11.41
CA LYS A 36 -16.09 3.22 11.08
C LYS A 36 -16.44 4.61 11.59
N ASN A 37 -15.74 5.09 12.61
CA ASN A 37 -15.95 6.39 13.23
C ASN A 37 -15.01 7.46 12.68
N SER A 38 -14.20 7.13 11.67
CA SER A 38 -13.26 8.06 11.04
C SER A 38 -13.58 8.24 9.56
N HIS A 39 -13.26 9.43 9.03
CA HIS A 39 -13.36 9.74 7.61
C HIS A 39 -11.99 10.14 7.07
N SER A 40 -11.22 9.16 6.62
CA SER A 40 -9.89 9.39 6.07
C SER A 40 -9.96 10.07 4.70
N ALA A 41 -9.03 10.99 4.43
CA ALA A 41 -8.83 11.55 3.10
C ALA A 41 -8.22 10.56 2.09
N LEU A 42 -7.81 9.37 2.54
CA LEU A 42 -7.25 8.29 1.73
C LEU A 42 -6.08 8.77 0.85
N HIS A 43 -5.07 9.34 1.50
CA HIS A 43 -3.87 9.81 0.78
C HIS A 43 -3.08 8.65 0.18
N LEU A 44 -2.97 7.54 0.91
CA LEU A 44 -2.29 6.31 0.50
C LEU A 44 -3.23 5.10 0.55
N TYR A 45 -2.92 4.08 -0.23
CA TYR A 45 -3.54 2.76 -0.12
C TYR A 45 -2.45 1.69 0.09
N PRO A 46 -1.97 1.52 1.35
CA PRO A 46 -0.96 0.54 1.69
C PRO A 46 -1.58 -0.85 1.86
N ILE A 47 -1.29 -1.75 0.96
CA ILE A 47 -1.62 -3.18 1.12
C ILE A 47 -0.49 -3.90 1.86
N GLN A 48 -0.82 -4.92 2.63
CA GLN A 48 0.17 -5.84 3.17
C GLN A 48 0.07 -7.18 2.44
N ILE A 49 1.21 -7.75 2.09
CA ILE A 49 1.29 -9.07 1.49
C ILE A 49 1.19 -10.14 2.59
N ASN A 50 0.27 -11.08 2.44
CA ASN A 50 0.20 -12.25 3.30
C ASN A 50 1.33 -13.22 2.91
N LEU A 51 2.49 -13.10 3.57
CA LEU A 51 3.69 -13.88 3.25
C LEU A 51 3.52 -15.38 3.54
N ASP A 52 2.56 -15.77 4.36
CA ASP A 52 2.24 -17.18 4.63
C ASP A 52 1.52 -17.86 3.44
N ARG A 53 0.98 -17.06 2.52
CA ARG A 53 0.24 -17.52 1.36
C ARG A 53 1.00 -17.38 0.04
N THR A 54 2.25 -16.91 0.07
CA THR A 54 3.08 -16.76 -1.13
C THR A 54 4.52 -17.14 -0.85
N ARG A 55 5.21 -17.66 -1.87
CA ARG A 55 6.66 -17.90 -1.83
C ARG A 55 7.49 -16.68 -2.24
N LYS A 56 6.82 -15.61 -2.67
CA LYS A 56 7.48 -14.39 -3.14
C LYS A 56 7.67 -13.43 -1.97
N SER A 57 8.84 -12.83 -1.86
CA SER A 57 9.07 -11.75 -0.89
C SER A 57 8.36 -10.46 -1.35
N ARG A 58 8.13 -9.53 -0.40
CA ARG A 58 7.63 -8.18 -0.69
C ARG A 58 8.49 -7.48 -1.76
N GLN A 59 9.82 -7.63 -1.70
CA GLN A 59 10.74 -7.03 -2.67
C GLN A 59 10.51 -7.58 -4.09
N GLN A 60 10.38 -8.89 -4.24
CA GLN A 60 10.11 -9.52 -5.54
C GLN A 60 8.78 -9.05 -6.15
N ILE A 61 7.74 -8.88 -5.32
CA ILE A 61 6.45 -8.36 -5.76
C ILE A 61 6.58 -6.89 -6.17
N PHE A 62 7.26 -6.09 -5.34
CA PHE A 62 7.53 -4.67 -5.62
C PHE A 62 8.25 -4.49 -6.97
N ASP A 63 9.32 -5.23 -7.20
CA ASP A 63 10.12 -5.13 -8.43
C ASP A 63 9.30 -5.52 -9.66
N LYS A 64 8.49 -6.57 -9.57
CA LYS A 64 7.60 -6.98 -10.66
C LYS A 64 6.54 -5.93 -10.97
N LEU A 65 5.93 -5.32 -9.96
CA LEU A 65 4.96 -4.24 -10.16
C LEU A 65 5.61 -3.03 -10.83
N ARG A 66 6.83 -2.68 -10.43
CA ARG A 66 7.62 -1.60 -11.06
C ARG A 66 7.96 -1.93 -12.53
N GLN A 67 8.34 -3.17 -12.83
CA GLN A 67 8.57 -3.63 -14.22
C GLN A 67 7.28 -3.57 -15.06
N GLY A 68 6.12 -3.78 -14.43
CA GLY A 68 4.80 -3.60 -15.04
C GLY A 68 4.32 -2.14 -15.13
N ASN A 69 5.20 -1.14 -14.96
CA ASN A 69 4.89 0.29 -14.94
C ASN A 69 3.87 0.71 -13.87
N ILE A 70 3.76 -0.03 -12.78
CA ILE A 70 2.94 0.36 -11.62
C ILE A 70 3.81 1.17 -10.65
N GLY A 71 3.44 2.41 -10.39
CA GLY A 71 4.16 3.31 -9.50
C GLY A 71 3.96 2.99 -8.01
N VAL A 72 4.47 1.82 -7.57
CA VAL A 72 4.41 1.41 -6.16
C VAL A 72 5.49 2.06 -5.31
N ASN A 73 5.24 2.19 -4.01
CA ASN A 73 6.18 2.73 -3.04
C ASN A 73 6.09 1.99 -1.70
N VAL A 74 7.04 2.23 -0.80
CA VAL A 74 7.04 1.71 0.58
C VAL A 74 7.07 2.88 1.56
N HIS A 75 6.07 2.99 2.40
CA HIS A 75 5.90 4.05 3.39
C HIS A 75 5.83 3.47 4.81
N TYR A 76 6.93 3.48 5.56
CA TYR A 76 8.33 3.85 5.24
C TYR A 76 9.29 2.86 5.90
N ILE A 77 10.60 2.97 5.63
CA ILE A 77 11.61 2.26 6.42
C ILE A 77 11.42 2.68 7.89
N PRO A 78 11.33 1.74 8.85
CA PRO A 78 11.19 2.06 10.26
C PRO A 78 12.27 3.03 10.73
N ILE A 79 11.89 4.01 11.53
CA ILE A 79 12.80 5.11 11.93
C ILE A 79 14.04 4.56 12.62
N HIS A 80 13.89 3.57 13.52
CA HIS A 80 15.01 2.97 14.25
C HIS A 80 16.02 2.24 13.34
N ASN A 81 15.62 1.85 12.13
CA ASN A 81 16.50 1.22 11.14
C ASN A 81 17.23 2.25 10.24
N GLN A 82 16.98 3.53 10.43
CA GLN A 82 17.70 4.58 9.70
C GLN A 82 19.11 4.73 10.26
N PRO A 83 20.15 4.95 9.41
CA PRO A 83 21.55 5.03 9.86
C PRO A 83 21.77 6.05 10.98
N TYR A 84 21.07 7.17 10.93
CA TYR A 84 21.16 8.21 11.97
C TYR A 84 20.79 7.69 13.37
N PHE A 85 19.78 6.82 13.46
CA PHE A 85 19.31 6.30 14.76
C PHE A 85 20.16 5.16 15.31
N ALA A 86 20.98 4.51 14.48
CA ALA A 86 21.92 3.47 14.94
C ALA A 86 22.91 4.00 16.00
N GLN A 87 23.31 5.29 15.95
CA GLN A 87 24.17 5.91 16.96
C GLN A 87 23.56 5.97 18.35
N PHE A 88 22.24 5.85 18.48
CA PHE A 88 21.53 5.82 19.75
C PHE A 88 21.30 4.40 20.29
N GLY A 89 21.91 3.39 19.65
CA GLY A 89 21.84 2.00 20.06
C GLY A 89 20.65 1.21 19.54
N PHE A 90 19.77 1.82 18.73
CA PHE A 90 18.67 1.11 18.08
C PHE A 90 19.18 0.11 17.05
N LYS A 91 18.54 -1.05 17.00
CA LYS A 91 18.90 -2.15 16.09
C LYS A 91 17.66 -2.90 15.61
N LEU A 92 17.87 -3.72 14.60
CA LEU A 92 16.85 -4.63 14.09
C LEU A 92 16.37 -5.56 15.21
N GLY A 93 15.05 -5.72 15.33
CA GLY A 93 14.39 -6.52 16.38
C GLY A 93 13.86 -5.69 17.56
N ASP A 94 14.24 -4.43 17.71
CA ASP A 94 13.79 -3.59 18.82
C ASP A 94 12.31 -3.22 18.70
N PHE A 95 11.77 -3.15 17.47
CA PHE A 95 10.37 -2.79 17.20
C PHE A 95 9.72 -3.79 16.21
N PRO A 96 9.46 -5.04 16.64
CA PRO A 96 9.07 -6.13 15.74
C PRO A 96 7.78 -5.85 14.95
N ASN A 97 6.80 -5.16 15.52
CA ASN A 97 5.56 -4.83 14.81
C ASN A 97 5.80 -3.85 13.66
N SER A 98 6.66 -2.86 13.85
CA SER A 98 7.02 -1.89 12.81
C SER A 98 7.81 -2.54 11.69
N GLU A 99 8.70 -3.45 12.04
CA GLU A 99 9.53 -4.20 11.10
C GLU A 99 8.71 -5.20 10.30
N ASP A 100 7.80 -5.92 10.96
CA ASP A 100 6.87 -6.84 10.29
C ASP A 100 5.96 -6.10 9.30
N TYR A 101 5.40 -4.96 9.71
CA TYR A 101 4.64 -4.10 8.81
C TYR A 101 5.46 -3.67 7.58
N TYR A 102 6.67 -3.17 7.79
CA TYR A 102 7.58 -2.77 6.72
C TYR A 102 7.90 -3.90 5.75
N ASN A 103 8.10 -5.11 6.28
CA ASN A 103 8.45 -6.28 5.49
C ASN A 103 7.30 -6.78 4.60
N LYS A 104 6.07 -6.38 4.87
CA LYS A 104 4.86 -6.83 4.16
C LYS A 104 4.22 -5.74 3.30
N THR A 105 4.48 -4.46 3.59
CA THR A 105 3.70 -3.35 3.04
C THR A 105 4.21 -2.87 1.67
N ILE A 106 3.27 -2.65 0.75
CA ILE A 106 3.45 -1.93 -0.52
C ILE A 106 2.30 -0.95 -0.66
N SER A 107 2.60 0.33 -0.89
CA SER A 107 1.58 1.32 -1.26
C SER A 107 1.35 1.28 -2.78
N ILE A 108 0.15 0.93 -3.17
CA ILE A 108 -0.29 0.96 -4.57
C ILE A 108 -0.91 2.32 -4.90
N PRO A 109 -0.93 2.73 -6.19
CA PRO A 109 -1.42 4.06 -6.57
C PRO A 109 -2.87 4.31 -6.17
N LEU A 110 -3.13 5.46 -5.55
CA LEU A 110 -4.47 5.98 -5.27
C LEU A 110 -4.45 7.50 -5.38
N PHE A 111 -5.07 8.04 -6.43
CA PHE A 111 -5.17 9.50 -6.65
C PHE A 111 -6.49 9.87 -7.32
N SER A 112 -6.98 11.07 -7.05
CA SER A 112 -8.33 11.50 -7.44
C SER A 112 -8.59 11.50 -8.95
N MET A 113 -7.56 11.71 -9.77
CA MET A 113 -7.66 11.73 -11.24
C MET A 113 -7.46 10.35 -11.90
N MET A 114 -7.29 9.28 -11.10
CA MET A 114 -7.10 7.93 -11.64
C MET A 114 -8.33 7.49 -12.44
N SER A 115 -8.12 7.01 -13.66
CA SER A 115 -9.17 6.41 -14.48
C SER A 115 -9.48 4.98 -14.02
N ILE A 116 -10.64 4.48 -14.38
CA ILE A 116 -11.03 3.09 -14.09
C ILE A 116 -10.09 2.10 -14.81
N SER A 117 -9.70 2.39 -16.05
CA SER A 117 -8.77 1.53 -16.80
C SER A 117 -7.37 1.47 -16.17
N GLN A 118 -6.87 2.59 -15.64
CA GLN A 118 -5.63 2.58 -14.87
C GLN A 118 -5.75 1.74 -13.60
N GLN A 119 -6.87 1.86 -12.89
CA GLN A 119 -7.12 1.04 -11.71
C GLN A 119 -7.25 -0.45 -12.04
N ASP A 120 -7.94 -0.80 -13.14
CA ASP A 120 -8.04 -2.18 -13.62
C ASP A 120 -6.66 -2.78 -13.93
N SER A 121 -5.81 -2.01 -14.59
CA SER A 121 -4.43 -2.44 -14.86
C SER A 121 -3.68 -2.72 -13.55
N ILE A 122 -3.81 -1.87 -12.54
CA ILE A 122 -3.16 -2.07 -11.23
C ILE A 122 -3.70 -3.34 -10.57
N ILE A 123 -5.03 -3.50 -10.48
CA ILE A 123 -5.68 -4.66 -9.86
C ILE A 123 -5.23 -5.96 -10.53
N ASN A 124 -5.27 -6.01 -11.85
CA ASN A 124 -4.88 -7.18 -12.64
C ASN A 124 -3.41 -7.53 -12.42
N ASN A 125 -2.51 -6.54 -12.41
CA ASN A 125 -1.10 -6.80 -12.17
C ASN A 125 -0.84 -7.26 -10.74
N VAL A 126 -1.50 -6.67 -9.74
CA VAL A 126 -1.36 -7.08 -8.34
C VAL A 126 -1.88 -8.51 -8.14
N ASN A 127 -3.07 -8.85 -8.65
CA ASN A 127 -3.62 -10.20 -8.50
C ASN A 127 -2.76 -11.26 -9.19
N LYS A 128 -2.26 -10.99 -10.40
CA LYS A 128 -1.33 -11.88 -11.12
C LYS A 128 0.00 -12.16 -10.40
N MET A 129 0.35 -11.39 -9.37
CA MET A 129 1.54 -11.71 -8.58
C MET A 129 1.38 -13.01 -7.79
N PHE A 130 0.16 -13.48 -7.61
CA PHE A 130 -0.18 -14.62 -6.74
C PHE A 130 -0.69 -15.86 -7.50
N ASP A 131 -0.83 -15.75 -8.83
CA ASP A 131 -1.18 -16.87 -9.73
C ASP A 131 -0.01 -17.84 -10.01
#